data_3d0148c364e495e4222aed532b4d2230
#
_entry.id   3d0148c364e495e4222aed532b4d2230
#
_cell.length_a   1.000
_cell.length_b   1.000
_cell.length_c   1.000
_cell.angle_alpha   90.00
_cell.angle_beta   90.00
_cell.angle_gamma   90.00
#
_symmetry.space_group_name_H-M   'P 1'
#
loop_
_entity.id
_entity.type
_entity.pdbx_description
1 polymer ?
#
loop_
_entity_poly.entity_id
_entity_poly.type
_entity_poly.pdbx_seq_one_letter_code
_entity_poly.pdbx_strand_id
1 'polypeptide(L)'
;GDNGATAPVSGAVTLSSGTATAKTSADSGAVTINSGNGGSDVDGGTSGAMSMTTGTAGDTGSVTIGSGNGGGGSGGTSGAISMTTGTGALTGDLTLSTGASAVTTSGSISMKSATAKTTSGSIDIGTGEGTDNDSGYLKLYTGAGDTTGTGDISGEVVLSTGLGFDSGTLKLSLIHISEPTRRKRI
;
A
#
# COMPACT_ATOMS: atom_id res chain seq x y z
N GLY A 1 -26.97 -42.60 13.04
CA GLY A 1 -27.41 -41.33 13.52
C GLY A 1 -26.26 -40.36 13.49
N ASP A 2 -26.26 -39.48 12.48
CA ASP A 2 -25.25 -38.43 12.29
C ASP A 2 -25.53 -37.39 13.40
N ASN A 3 -24.70 -37.37 14.43
CA ASN A 3 -24.71 -36.29 15.41
C ASN A 3 -24.12 -35.07 14.72
N GLY A 4 -24.99 -34.20 14.22
CA GLY A 4 -24.62 -32.88 13.71
C GLY A 4 -23.91 -32.05 14.78
N ALA A 5 -22.65 -32.36 15.02
CA ALA A 5 -21.77 -31.52 15.83
C ALA A 5 -21.55 -30.23 15.07
N THR A 6 -22.25 -29.17 15.43
CA THR A 6 -21.90 -27.82 15.02
C THR A 6 -20.46 -27.57 15.46
N ALA A 7 -19.58 -27.28 14.48
CA ALA A 7 -18.19 -26.97 14.78
C ALA A 7 -18.14 -25.81 15.81
N PRO A 8 -17.41 -25.99 16.93
CA PRO A 8 -17.31 -24.94 17.92
C PRO A 8 -16.65 -23.69 17.31
N VAL A 9 -17.29 -22.54 17.48
CA VAL A 9 -16.74 -21.25 17.10
C VAL A 9 -16.16 -20.56 18.34
N SER A 10 -14.97 -19.96 18.21
CA SER A 10 -14.39 -19.17 19.30
C SER A 10 -15.07 -17.80 19.39
N GLY A 11 -15.03 -17.19 20.58
CA GLY A 11 -15.59 -15.87 20.81
C GLY A 11 -14.79 -14.76 20.12
N ALA A 12 -15.46 -13.65 19.81
CA ALA A 12 -14.83 -12.43 19.33
C ALA A 12 -14.24 -11.62 20.49
N VAL A 13 -13.12 -10.93 20.23
CA VAL A 13 -12.59 -9.87 21.11
C VAL A 13 -12.82 -8.53 20.40
N THR A 14 -13.51 -7.60 21.07
CA THR A 14 -13.77 -6.26 20.57
C THR A 14 -13.07 -5.23 21.46
N LEU A 15 -12.23 -4.37 20.85
CA LEU A 15 -11.60 -3.25 21.52
C LEU A 15 -12.09 -1.95 20.83
N SER A 16 -12.79 -1.09 21.57
CA SER A 16 -13.35 0.15 21.04
C SER A 16 -13.27 1.29 22.06
N SER A 17 -13.12 2.49 21.58
CA SER A 17 -13.37 3.68 22.41
C SER A 17 -14.88 3.93 22.56
N GLY A 18 -15.27 4.74 23.55
CA GLY A 18 -16.67 5.10 23.77
C GLY A 18 -17.26 5.89 22.59
N THR A 19 -18.58 5.81 22.44
CA THR A 19 -19.32 6.57 21.44
C THR A 19 -19.73 7.94 22.03
N ALA A 20 -19.45 9.03 21.31
CA ALA A 20 -19.96 10.35 21.66
C ALA A 20 -21.43 10.47 21.18
N THR A 21 -22.36 10.73 22.10
CA THR A 21 -23.82 10.77 21.81
C THR A 21 -24.40 12.18 21.89
N ALA A 22 -23.62 13.19 22.24
CA ALA A 22 -24.11 14.55 22.29
C ALA A 22 -24.48 15.08 20.90
N LYS A 23 -25.52 15.90 20.82
CA LYS A 23 -26.03 16.46 19.55
C LYS A 23 -25.17 17.58 18.95
N THR A 24 -24.18 18.05 19.69
CA THR A 24 -23.29 19.15 19.27
C THR A 24 -21.85 18.83 19.66
N SER A 25 -20.96 18.80 18.68
CA SER A 25 -19.48 18.81 18.83
C SER A 25 -18.91 17.88 19.93
N ALA A 26 -19.36 16.63 19.99
CA ALA A 26 -18.80 15.67 20.91
C ALA A 26 -17.87 14.70 20.18
N ASP A 27 -16.63 14.62 20.63
CA ASP A 27 -15.60 13.75 20.07
C ASP A 27 -15.52 12.43 20.86
N SER A 28 -15.33 11.32 20.17
CA SER A 28 -15.02 10.03 20.80
C SER A 28 -13.54 9.95 21.16
N GLY A 29 -13.20 9.11 22.17
CA GLY A 29 -11.80 8.88 22.52
C GLY A 29 -11.03 8.09 21.47
N ALA A 30 -9.71 8.21 21.50
CA ALA A 30 -8.81 7.40 20.66
C ALA A 30 -8.60 6.01 21.26
N VAL A 31 -8.33 5.04 20.41
CA VAL A 31 -7.72 3.76 20.77
C VAL A 31 -6.29 3.74 20.26
N THR A 32 -5.32 3.59 21.17
CA THR A 32 -3.90 3.56 20.83
C THR A 32 -3.32 2.19 21.19
N ILE A 33 -2.67 1.56 20.23
CA ILE A 33 -1.98 0.27 20.41
C ILE A 33 -0.55 0.44 19.93
N ASN A 34 0.42 0.32 20.82
CA ASN A 34 1.83 0.47 20.52
C ASN A 34 2.68 -0.54 21.30
N SER A 35 3.81 -0.91 20.73
CA SER A 35 4.86 -1.64 21.45
C SER A 35 5.63 -0.66 22.37
N GLY A 36 6.25 -1.18 23.42
CA GLY A 36 7.11 -0.38 24.31
C GLY A 36 8.37 0.13 23.60
N ASN A 37 8.94 1.21 24.14
CA ASN A 37 10.21 1.74 23.66
C ASN A 37 11.37 0.85 24.08
N GLY A 38 12.38 0.72 23.20
CA GLY A 38 13.68 0.17 23.58
C GLY A 38 14.46 1.15 24.47
N GLY A 39 15.49 0.66 25.17
CA GLY A 39 16.41 1.50 25.95
C GLY A 39 17.13 2.51 25.05
N SER A 40 17.42 3.68 25.59
CA SER A 40 18.09 4.80 24.88
C SER A 40 19.58 4.91 25.16
N ASP A 41 20.20 3.90 25.82
CA ASP A 41 21.64 3.90 26.15
C ASP A 41 22.50 3.75 24.89
N VAL A 42 23.79 4.07 25.01
CA VAL A 42 24.75 4.07 23.89
C VAL A 42 24.86 2.74 23.13
N ASP A 43 24.45 1.63 23.73
CA ASP A 43 24.41 0.30 23.11
C ASP A 43 23.05 0.00 22.39
N GLY A 44 22.11 0.94 22.44
CA GLY A 44 20.84 0.93 21.70
C GLY A 44 19.95 -0.29 21.96
N GLY A 45 18.87 -0.14 22.72
CA GLY A 45 17.83 -1.16 22.83
C GLY A 45 16.88 -1.16 21.62
N THR A 46 16.31 -2.31 21.28
CA THR A 46 15.26 -2.41 20.26
C THR A 46 13.86 -2.39 20.89
N SER A 47 12.92 -1.71 20.25
CA SER A 47 11.51 -1.78 20.64
C SER A 47 10.89 -3.11 20.21
N GLY A 48 9.79 -3.51 20.87
CA GLY A 48 9.03 -4.69 20.46
C GLY A 48 8.38 -4.50 19.09
N ALA A 49 8.16 -5.60 18.38
CA ALA A 49 7.36 -5.60 17.14
C ALA A 49 5.85 -5.56 17.44
N MET A 50 5.07 -4.97 16.52
CA MET A 50 3.62 -5.14 16.47
C MET A 50 3.28 -6.03 15.27
N SER A 51 2.49 -7.07 15.48
CA SER A 51 2.08 -8.00 14.42
C SER A 51 0.56 -8.14 14.41
N MET A 52 -0.05 -8.00 13.23
CA MET A 52 -1.47 -8.26 12.98
C MET A 52 -1.57 -9.32 11.89
N THR A 53 -2.03 -10.51 12.25
CA THR A 53 -2.17 -11.63 11.33
C THR A 53 -3.50 -12.34 11.57
N THR A 54 -4.08 -12.91 10.53
CA THR A 54 -5.20 -13.83 10.65
C THR A 54 -4.69 -15.24 10.92
N GLY A 55 -5.53 -16.07 11.56
CA GLY A 55 -5.18 -17.47 11.84
C GLY A 55 -4.98 -18.29 10.56
N THR A 56 -4.28 -19.41 10.68
CA THR A 56 -4.07 -20.37 9.58
C THR A 56 -5.24 -21.35 9.53
N ALA A 57 -5.85 -21.51 8.35
CA ALA A 57 -6.94 -22.47 8.11
C ALA A 57 -6.99 -22.83 6.61
N GLY A 58 -7.93 -23.69 6.21
CA GLY A 58 -8.23 -23.94 4.79
C GLY A 58 -8.63 -22.64 4.09
N ASP A 59 -9.55 -21.88 4.70
CA ASP A 59 -9.88 -20.51 4.32
C ASP A 59 -9.52 -19.57 5.48
N THR A 60 -8.74 -18.52 5.21
CA THR A 60 -8.28 -17.57 6.23
C THR A 60 -9.14 -16.30 6.21
N GLY A 61 -9.26 -15.65 7.38
CA GLY A 61 -9.92 -14.35 7.49
C GLY A 61 -9.11 -13.22 6.83
N SER A 62 -9.72 -12.03 6.69
CA SER A 62 -9.07 -10.83 6.17
C SER A 62 -8.62 -9.90 7.31
N VAL A 63 -7.57 -9.11 7.06
CA VAL A 63 -7.22 -7.92 7.83
C VAL A 63 -7.73 -6.70 7.06
N THR A 64 -8.58 -5.87 7.70
CA THR A 64 -9.11 -4.65 7.09
C THR A 64 -8.64 -3.43 7.88
N ILE A 65 -8.01 -2.48 7.21
CA ILE A 65 -7.58 -1.20 7.78
C ILE A 65 -8.28 -0.10 7.00
N GLY A 66 -9.13 0.67 7.67
CA GLY A 66 -9.88 1.76 7.04
C GLY A 66 -10.07 2.95 7.99
N SER A 67 -10.11 4.15 7.46
CA SER A 67 -10.59 5.34 8.15
C SER A 67 -12.13 5.38 8.13
N GLY A 68 -12.74 5.99 9.12
CA GLY A 68 -14.19 6.19 9.17
C GLY A 68 -14.68 7.13 8.07
N ASN A 69 -15.95 7.00 7.72
CA ASN A 69 -16.60 7.90 6.77
C ASN A 69 -16.86 9.27 7.40
N GLY A 70 -16.65 10.34 6.65
CA GLY A 70 -17.15 11.67 7.01
C GLY A 70 -18.68 11.68 6.99
N GLY A 71 -19.29 12.53 7.83
CA GLY A 71 -20.75 12.69 7.87
C GLY A 71 -21.33 13.12 6.52
N GLY A 72 -22.52 12.60 6.16
CA GLY A 72 -23.18 12.83 4.86
C GLY A 72 -23.79 14.23 4.67
N GLY A 73 -23.57 15.18 5.58
CA GLY A 73 -23.97 16.59 5.41
C GLY A 73 -22.88 17.41 4.70
N SER A 74 -23.16 18.68 4.47
CA SER A 74 -22.21 19.59 3.82
C SER A 74 -21.01 19.87 4.75
N GLY A 75 -19.94 19.08 4.64
CA GLY A 75 -18.66 19.38 5.27
C GLY A 75 -18.00 18.27 6.11
N GLY A 76 -18.56 17.07 6.20
CA GLY A 76 -17.89 15.95 6.87
C GLY A 76 -16.69 15.43 6.06
N THR A 77 -15.50 15.35 6.70
CA THR A 77 -14.29 14.76 6.11
C THR A 77 -13.97 13.43 6.76
N SER A 78 -13.51 12.45 5.99
CA SER A 78 -12.97 11.20 6.49
C SER A 78 -11.54 11.38 6.99
N GLY A 79 -11.11 10.50 7.91
CA GLY A 79 -9.70 10.47 8.35
C GLY A 79 -8.77 9.95 7.27
N ALA A 80 -7.48 10.22 7.42
CA ALA A 80 -6.43 9.65 6.57
C ALA A 80 -5.94 8.30 7.12
N ILE A 81 -5.39 7.47 6.25
CA ILE A 81 -4.54 6.35 6.59
C ILE A 81 -3.11 6.71 6.19
N SER A 82 -2.16 6.66 7.15
CA SER A 82 -0.75 6.94 6.90
C SER A 82 0.11 5.75 7.29
N MET A 83 0.95 5.30 6.36
CA MET A 83 1.93 4.24 6.58
C MET A 83 3.31 4.81 6.27
N THR A 84 4.16 4.90 7.28
CA THR A 84 5.51 5.46 7.17
C THR A 84 6.51 4.59 7.91
N THR A 85 7.71 4.49 7.40
CA THR A 85 8.85 3.95 8.16
C THR A 85 9.49 5.06 8.98
N GLY A 86 10.09 4.70 10.12
CA GLY A 86 10.73 5.68 11.00
C GLY A 86 11.95 6.34 10.35
N THR A 87 12.36 7.50 10.88
CA THR A 87 13.59 8.20 10.50
C THR A 87 14.77 7.72 11.35
N GLY A 88 15.95 7.64 10.77
CA GLY A 88 17.17 7.23 11.45
C GLY A 88 18.39 7.33 10.54
N ALA A 89 19.55 6.99 11.03
CA ALA A 89 20.76 6.87 10.20
C ALA A 89 20.59 5.80 9.10
N LEU A 90 19.85 4.75 9.41
CA LEU A 90 19.35 3.75 8.46
C LEU A 90 17.84 3.63 8.66
N THR A 91 17.10 3.61 7.59
CA THR A 91 15.62 3.50 7.60
C THR A 91 15.19 2.11 7.18
N GLY A 92 14.02 1.66 7.66
CA GLY A 92 13.44 0.39 7.26
C GLY A 92 12.67 0.50 5.93
N ASP A 93 12.34 -0.64 5.36
CA ASP A 93 11.57 -0.75 4.12
C ASP A 93 10.06 -0.79 4.39
N LEU A 94 9.26 -0.28 3.46
CA LEU A 94 7.83 -0.52 3.34
C LEU A 94 7.59 -1.49 2.19
N THR A 95 7.15 -2.71 2.50
CA THR A 95 6.91 -3.75 1.48
C THR A 95 5.42 -4.08 1.37
N LEU A 96 4.86 -3.99 0.16
CA LEU A 96 3.52 -4.46 -0.17
C LEU A 96 3.62 -5.56 -1.21
N SER A 97 3.18 -6.77 -0.86
CA SER A 97 3.20 -7.93 -1.77
C SER A 97 1.99 -8.81 -1.55
N THR A 98 1.60 -9.53 -2.59
CA THR A 98 0.62 -10.60 -2.49
C THR A 98 1.32 -11.94 -2.28
N GLY A 99 0.63 -12.90 -1.66
CA GLY A 99 1.16 -14.25 -1.49
C GLY A 99 1.31 -14.98 -2.83
N ALA A 100 2.26 -15.90 -2.89
CA ALA A 100 2.42 -16.79 -4.02
C ALA A 100 1.29 -17.83 -4.05
N SER A 101 0.84 -18.20 -5.25
CA SER A 101 -0.07 -19.33 -5.46
C SER A 101 0.71 -20.47 -6.16
N ALA A 102 0.57 -21.67 -5.61
CA ALA A 102 1.17 -22.87 -6.20
C ALA A 102 0.27 -23.56 -7.23
N VAL A 103 -1.01 -23.17 -7.31
CA VAL A 103 -2.03 -23.93 -8.08
C VAL A 103 -2.71 -23.07 -9.15
N THR A 104 -2.95 -21.80 -8.88
CA THR A 104 -3.71 -20.91 -9.76
C THR A 104 -3.04 -19.54 -9.88
N THR A 105 -3.79 -18.47 -9.70
CA THR A 105 -3.32 -17.09 -9.77
C THR A 105 -3.02 -16.52 -8.38
N SER A 106 -2.00 -15.71 -8.25
CA SER A 106 -1.74 -14.91 -7.04
C SER A 106 -2.78 -13.78 -6.89
N GLY A 107 -2.84 -13.17 -5.72
CA GLY A 107 -3.64 -11.98 -5.49
C GLY A 107 -3.13 -10.78 -6.31
N SER A 108 -3.94 -9.72 -6.42
CA SER A 108 -3.59 -8.47 -7.08
C SER A 108 -3.36 -7.34 -6.08
N ILE A 109 -2.53 -6.36 -6.45
CA ILE A 109 -2.40 -5.07 -5.78
C ILE A 109 -3.09 -4.03 -6.64
N SER A 110 -4.07 -3.29 -6.08
CA SER A 110 -4.79 -2.23 -6.78
C SER A 110 -4.64 -0.91 -6.04
N MET A 111 -4.07 0.09 -6.69
CA MET A 111 -3.94 1.47 -6.18
C MET A 111 -4.70 2.41 -7.10
N LYS A 112 -5.71 3.11 -6.58
CA LYS A 112 -6.51 4.07 -7.34
C LYS A 112 -7.10 5.12 -6.42
N SER A 113 -7.25 6.35 -6.90
CA SER A 113 -8.09 7.35 -6.27
C SER A 113 -9.58 7.04 -6.54
N ALA A 114 -10.45 7.46 -5.62
CA ALA A 114 -11.89 7.25 -5.78
C ALA A 114 -12.48 8.25 -6.78
N THR A 115 -13.66 7.91 -7.31
CA THR A 115 -14.48 8.81 -8.11
C THR A 115 -14.94 10.01 -7.28
N ALA A 116 -14.87 11.19 -7.83
CA ALA A 116 -15.37 12.42 -7.21
C ALA A 116 -16.32 13.15 -8.16
N LYS A 117 -17.20 13.98 -7.61
CA LYS A 117 -18.16 14.77 -8.38
C LYS A 117 -17.49 15.89 -9.19
N THR A 118 -16.39 16.43 -8.68
CA THR A 118 -15.63 17.51 -9.31
C THR A 118 -14.28 17.03 -9.81
N THR A 119 -13.35 16.81 -8.92
CA THR A 119 -11.97 16.39 -9.24
C THR A 119 -11.57 15.24 -8.33
N SER A 120 -11.16 14.12 -8.91
CA SER A 120 -10.60 13.00 -8.14
C SER A 120 -9.22 13.34 -7.58
N GLY A 121 -8.78 12.61 -6.54
CA GLY A 121 -7.41 12.73 -6.03
C GLY A 121 -6.37 12.24 -7.04
N SER A 122 -5.12 12.64 -6.84
CA SER A 122 -3.96 12.15 -7.58
C SER A 122 -3.38 10.87 -6.96
N ILE A 123 -2.57 10.18 -7.73
CA ILE A 123 -1.64 9.15 -7.26
C ILE A 123 -0.24 9.59 -7.68
N ASP A 124 0.63 9.85 -6.70
CA ASP A 124 2.01 10.27 -6.93
C ASP A 124 2.96 9.13 -6.55
N ILE A 125 3.81 8.73 -7.47
CA ILE A 125 4.83 7.69 -7.26
C ILE A 125 6.18 8.25 -7.70
N GLY A 126 7.08 8.43 -6.75
CA GLY A 126 8.39 9.03 -7.00
C GLY A 126 9.44 8.52 -6.04
N THR A 127 10.69 8.75 -6.36
CA THR A 127 11.83 8.56 -5.47
C THR A 127 12.21 9.86 -4.80
N GLY A 128 12.78 9.77 -3.60
CA GLY A 128 13.32 10.95 -2.89
C GLY A 128 14.54 11.54 -3.58
N GLU A 129 14.88 12.76 -3.21
CA GLU A 129 16.11 13.42 -3.65
C GLU A 129 17.33 12.84 -2.92
N GLY A 130 18.41 12.60 -3.66
CA GLY A 130 19.73 12.34 -3.09
C GLY A 130 20.48 13.66 -2.96
N THR A 131 20.70 14.16 -1.74
CA THR A 131 21.32 15.48 -1.51
C THR A 131 22.81 15.50 -1.77
N ASP A 132 23.50 14.40 -1.53
CA ASP A 132 24.96 14.28 -1.68
C ASP A 132 25.35 13.27 -2.77
N ASN A 133 24.42 12.46 -3.23
CA ASN A 133 24.61 11.39 -4.21
C ASN A 133 23.37 11.25 -5.10
N ASP A 134 23.36 10.20 -5.92
CA ASP A 134 22.26 9.92 -6.84
C ASP A 134 20.96 9.57 -6.09
N SER A 135 19.82 9.95 -6.66
CA SER A 135 18.51 9.50 -6.21
C SER A 135 18.28 8.02 -6.57
N GLY A 136 17.34 7.37 -5.89
CA GLY A 136 16.88 6.03 -6.26
C GLY A 136 16.21 6.01 -7.63
N TYR A 137 15.98 4.85 -8.19
CA TYR A 137 15.24 4.67 -9.46
C TYR A 137 13.83 4.13 -9.20
N LEU A 138 12.89 4.50 -10.07
CA LEU A 138 11.56 3.90 -10.15
C LEU A 138 11.59 2.84 -11.26
N LYS A 139 11.26 1.58 -10.92
CA LYS A 139 11.22 0.46 -11.87
C LYS A 139 9.80 -0.09 -11.97
N LEU A 140 9.23 -0.07 -13.18
CA LEU A 140 7.98 -0.71 -13.52
C LEU A 140 8.25 -1.80 -14.56
N TYR A 141 7.88 -3.02 -14.26
CA TYR A 141 8.11 -4.16 -15.16
C TYR A 141 7.10 -5.27 -14.90
N THR A 142 6.92 -6.13 -15.86
CA THR A 142 6.12 -7.36 -15.74
C THR A 142 7.05 -8.55 -15.53
N GLY A 143 6.56 -9.60 -14.87
CA GLY A 143 7.28 -10.86 -14.74
C GLY A 143 7.44 -11.54 -16.09
N ALA A 144 8.39 -12.47 -16.17
CA ALA A 144 8.53 -13.35 -17.32
C ALA A 144 7.35 -14.33 -17.39
N GLY A 145 6.90 -14.65 -18.59
CA GLY A 145 6.08 -15.85 -18.85
C GLY A 145 6.92 -17.12 -18.70
N ASP A 146 6.27 -18.29 -18.69
CA ASP A 146 6.97 -19.55 -18.69
C ASP A 146 7.80 -19.67 -20.00
N THR A 147 9.07 -20.03 -19.87
CA THR A 147 9.98 -20.21 -21.02
C THR A 147 10.05 -21.65 -21.50
N THR A 148 9.35 -22.58 -20.84
CA THR A 148 9.36 -24.02 -21.14
C THR A 148 8.16 -24.51 -21.96
N GLY A 149 7.07 -23.70 -21.98
CA GLY A 149 5.85 -23.97 -22.75
C GLY A 149 5.80 -23.24 -24.09
N THR A 150 4.81 -23.60 -24.92
CA THR A 150 4.52 -22.93 -26.19
C THR A 150 3.29 -22.03 -26.00
N GLY A 151 3.47 -20.72 -26.16
CA GLY A 151 2.36 -19.76 -26.16
C GLY A 151 2.23 -18.90 -24.89
N ASP A 152 3.09 -19.08 -23.89
CA ASP A 152 3.07 -18.26 -22.69
C ASP A 152 3.79 -16.93 -22.92
N ILE A 153 3.10 -15.83 -22.60
CA ILE A 153 3.60 -14.47 -22.79
C ILE A 153 3.78 -13.78 -21.44
N SER A 154 4.73 -12.85 -21.36
CA SER A 154 4.83 -11.94 -20.22
C SER A 154 3.64 -10.97 -20.18
N GLY A 155 3.37 -10.39 -19.00
CA GLY A 155 2.36 -9.36 -18.87
C GLY A 155 2.72 -8.10 -19.68
N GLU A 156 1.74 -7.22 -19.88
CA GLU A 156 1.87 -5.94 -20.56
C GLU A 156 2.01 -4.80 -19.55
N VAL A 157 2.78 -3.77 -19.86
CA VAL A 157 2.78 -2.47 -19.17
C VAL A 157 2.01 -1.46 -20.03
N VAL A 158 0.84 -1.02 -19.58
CA VAL A 158 -0.01 -0.07 -20.29
C VAL A 158 0.06 1.30 -19.61
N LEU A 159 0.46 2.33 -20.34
CA LEU A 159 0.38 3.72 -19.91
C LEU A 159 -0.61 4.45 -20.83
N SER A 160 -1.73 4.92 -20.27
CA SER A 160 -2.76 5.60 -21.04
C SER A 160 -3.33 6.78 -20.29
N THR A 161 -3.81 7.77 -21.01
CA THR A 161 -4.63 8.85 -20.46
C THR A 161 -6.11 8.49 -20.60
N GLY A 162 -6.93 8.97 -19.65
CA GLY A 162 -8.37 8.73 -19.69
C GLY A 162 -9.06 9.46 -20.86
N LEU A 163 -10.28 9.05 -21.19
CA LEU A 163 -11.13 9.73 -22.16
C LEU A 163 -11.78 10.95 -21.51
N GLY A 164 -11.83 12.08 -22.23
CA GLY A 164 -12.48 13.33 -21.81
C GLY A 164 -12.70 14.22 -23.03
N PHE A 165 -13.35 15.36 -22.84
CA PHE A 165 -13.45 16.39 -23.89
C PHE A 165 -12.07 16.82 -24.34
N ASP A 166 -11.18 17.08 -23.35
CA ASP A 166 -9.74 17.26 -23.57
C ASP A 166 -9.04 16.07 -22.91
N SER A 167 -8.36 15.26 -23.70
CA SER A 167 -7.60 14.12 -23.17
C SER A 167 -6.33 14.61 -22.45
N GLY A 168 -5.95 13.92 -21.35
CA GLY A 168 -4.70 14.21 -20.68
C GLY A 168 -3.49 13.96 -21.56
N THR A 169 -2.35 14.55 -21.21
CA THR A 169 -1.08 14.34 -21.93
C THR A 169 -0.18 13.38 -21.17
N LEU A 170 0.46 12.47 -21.90
CA LEU A 170 1.59 11.70 -21.40
C LEU A 170 2.87 12.49 -21.70
N LYS A 171 3.55 12.99 -20.64
CA LYS A 171 4.84 13.68 -20.80
C LYS A 171 5.97 12.72 -20.44
N LEU A 172 6.86 12.47 -21.40
CA LEU A 172 8.08 11.71 -21.20
C LEU A 172 9.26 12.62 -21.50
N SER A 173 10.10 12.92 -20.50
CA SER A 173 11.30 13.75 -20.67
C SER A 173 12.54 12.88 -20.54
N LEU A 174 13.36 12.86 -21.58
CA LEU A 174 14.68 12.22 -21.61
C LEU A 174 15.73 13.32 -21.65
N ILE A 175 16.37 13.62 -20.52
CA ILE A 175 17.39 14.68 -20.43
C ILE A 175 18.79 14.16 -20.81
N HIS A 176 19.00 12.85 -20.84
CA HIS A 176 20.30 12.27 -21.18
C HIS A 176 20.31 11.71 -22.60
N ILE A 177 20.62 12.58 -23.57
CA ILE A 177 21.06 12.15 -24.89
C ILE A 177 22.58 12.02 -24.79
N SER A 178 23.10 10.81 -24.62
CA SER A 178 24.53 10.58 -24.81
C SER A 178 24.86 10.88 -26.27
N GLU A 179 25.70 11.91 -26.51
CA GLU A 179 26.21 12.24 -27.84
C GLU A 179 26.78 10.96 -28.48
N PRO A 180 26.41 10.65 -29.74
CA PRO A 180 27.02 9.53 -30.43
C PRO A 180 28.51 9.85 -30.60
N THR A 181 29.36 9.04 -30.02
CA THR A 181 30.82 9.13 -30.17
C THR A 181 31.17 9.17 -31.67
N ARG A 182 31.48 10.36 -32.16
CA ARG A 182 31.98 10.57 -33.52
C ARG A 182 33.28 9.79 -33.69
N ARG A 183 33.22 8.63 -34.33
CA ARG A 183 34.43 7.91 -34.77
C ARG A 183 35.23 8.87 -35.65
N LYS A 184 36.39 9.36 -35.16
CA LYS A 184 37.41 9.92 -36.02
C LYS A 184 37.87 8.82 -36.97
N ARG A 185 37.56 8.99 -38.26
CA ARG A 185 38.30 8.29 -39.32
C ARG A 185 39.71 8.85 -39.35
N ILE A 186 40.68 8.00 -39.16
CA ILE A 186 42.09 8.25 -39.49
C ILE A 186 42.24 8.00 -40.98
#